data_689227f91ac20441a82cbcbd798d3889
#
_entry.id   689227f91ac20441a82cbcbd798d3889
#
_cell.length_a   1.000
_cell.length_b   1.000
_cell.length_c   1.000
_cell.angle_alpha   90.00
_cell.angle_beta   90.00
_cell.angle_gamma   90.00
#
_symmetry.space_group_name_H-M   'P 1'
#
loop_
_entity.id
_entity.type
_entity.pdbx_description
1 polymer ?
#
loop_
_entity_poly.entity_id
_entity_poly.type
_entity_poly.pdbx_seq_one_letter_code
_entity_poly.pdbx_strand_id
1 'polypeptide(L)'
;VNTVWVSDITYIPTDKGWRYLTVILDLADRAVVGWTMSQTMYAHDTVIAALKQAIYRRSIQPNCGLMFHSDRGVQYACDDFRAILSQYAITQSMSRKGNCWDNAVAESFFKTIKTEELNNYQLIKDDRINSLVFKYIEGWYNTQRIHSSLKGKTPWEAFYEKTAILAA
;
A
#
# COMPACT_ATOMS: atom_id res chain seq x y z
N VAL A 1 7.70 13.02 -2.88
CA VAL A 1 7.48 11.58 -2.98
C VAL A 1 8.53 10.81 -2.20
N ASN A 2 8.22 9.59 -1.80
CA ASN A 2 9.14 8.71 -1.05
C ASN A 2 9.63 9.30 0.28
N THR A 3 8.80 10.12 0.95
CA THR A 3 9.10 10.67 2.28
C THR A 3 8.37 9.92 3.36
N VAL A 4 7.08 9.63 3.16
CA VAL A 4 6.27 8.87 4.10
C VAL A 4 5.42 7.85 3.34
N TRP A 5 5.60 6.58 3.66
CA TRP A 5 4.73 5.50 3.23
C TRP A 5 3.83 5.05 4.36
N VAL A 6 2.58 4.75 4.04
CA VAL A 6 1.62 4.14 4.98
C VAL A 6 1.22 2.77 4.49
N SER A 7 1.02 1.84 5.41
CA SER A 7 0.64 0.46 5.07
C SER A 7 -0.44 -0.06 6.00
N ASP A 8 -1.26 -0.95 5.45
CA ASP A 8 -2.29 -1.65 6.21
C ASP A 8 -2.69 -2.95 5.49
N ILE A 9 -3.42 -3.81 6.20
CA ILE A 9 -3.90 -5.11 5.71
C ILE A 9 -5.41 -5.16 5.86
N THR A 10 -6.12 -5.55 4.80
CA THR A 10 -7.56 -5.81 4.86
C THR A 10 -7.91 -7.24 4.46
N TYR A 11 -9.08 -7.68 4.91
CA TYR A 11 -9.64 -9.01 4.65
C TYR A 11 -10.63 -8.92 3.48
N ILE A 12 -10.55 -9.86 2.55
CA ILE A 12 -11.45 -9.99 1.42
C ILE A 12 -12.03 -11.41 1.41
N PRO A 13 -13.36 -11.58 1.48
CA PRO A 13 -13.97 -12.89 1.40
C PRO A 13 -13.97 -13.41 -0.04
N THR A 14 -13.63 -14.68 -0.21
CA THR A 14 -13.72 -15.40 -1.47
C THR A 14 -14.48 -16.72 -1.30
N ASP A 15 -14.79 -17.40 -2.40
CA ASP A 15 -15.47 -18.70 -2.37
C ASP A 15 -14.63 -19.82 -1.71
N LYS A 16 -13.33 -19.58 -1.47
CA LYS A 16 -12.44 -20.52 -0.78
C LYS A 16 -11.95 -20.01 0.58
N GLY A 17 -12.57 -18.96 1.14
CA GLY A 17 -12.21 -18.38 2.43
C GLY A 17 -11.61 -16.97 2.30
N TRP A 18 -10.91 -16.56 3.36
CA TRP A 18 -10.35 -15.21 3.43
C TRP A 18 -9.07 -15.07 2.64
N ARG A 19 -8.93 -13.92 2.00
CA ARG A 19 -7.69 -13.41 1.41
C ARG A 19 -7.28 -12.13 2.12
N TYR A 20 -6.00 -11.85 2.13
CA TYR A 20 -5.41 -10.72 2.82
C TYR A 20 -4.75 -9.80 1.79
N LEU A 21 -5.31 -8.61 1.63
CA LEU A 21 -4.72 -7.57 0.78
C LEU A 21 -3.89 -6.64 1.65
N THR A 22 -2.58 -6.64 1.45
CA THR A 22 -1.65 -5.66 2.01
C THR A 22 -1.38 -4.59 0.98
N VAL A 23 -1.39 -3.32 1.39
CA VAL A 23 -1.02 -2.19 0.52
C VAL A 23 -0.01 -1.28 1.20
N ILE A 24 0.83 -0.66 0.39
CA ILE A 24 1.72 0.43 0.78
C ILE A 24 1.42 1.61 -0.13
N LEU A 25 1.07 2.75 0.47
CA LEU A 25 0.80 4.01 -0.26
C LEU A 25 1.82 5.06 0.09
N ASP A 26 2.26 5.82 -0.90
CA ASP A 26 3.02 7.05 -0.69
C ASP A 26 2.05 8.20 -0.37
N LEU A 27 2.25 8.87 0.77
CA LEU A 27 1.38 9.98 1.18
C LEU A 27 1.46 11.18 0.24
N ALA A 28 2.57 11.37 -0.44
CA ALA A 28 2.79 12.53 -1.28
C ALA A 28 1.99 12.48 -2.59
N ASP A 29 1.97 11.33 -3.27
CA ASP A 29 1.30 11.16 -4.56
C ASP A 29 0.09 10.21 -4.51
N ARG A 30 -0.21 9.62 -3.34
CA ARG A 30 -1.31 8.68 -3.12
C ARG A 30 -1.22 7.38 -3.93
N ALA A 31 -0.10 7.13 -4.60
CA ALA A 31 0.07 5.89 -5.35
C ALA A 31 0.18 4.69 -4.42
N VAL A 32 -0.42 3.58 -4.83
CA VAL A 32 -0.11 2.26 -4.26
C VAL A 32 1.23 1.83 -4.85
N VAL A 33 2.28 1.94 -4.04
CA VAL A 33 3.67 1.65 -4.44
C VAL A 33 4.05 0.19 -4.26
N GLY A 34 3.36 -0.52 -3.36
CA GLY A 34 3.50 -1.96 -3.16
C GLY A 34 2.20 -2.58 -2.69
N TRP A 35 1.92 -3.80 -3.12
CA TRP A 35 0.77 -4.56 -2.64
C TRP A 35 0.97 -6.06 -2.82
N THR A 36 0.31 -6.84 -1.99
CA THR A 36 0.26 -8.30 -2.10
C THR A 36 -1.12 -8.83 -1.77
N MET A 37 -1.48 -9.92 -2.42
CA MET A 37 -2.67 -10.71 -2.08
C MET A 37 -2.19 -12.07 -1.54
N SER A 38 -2.52 -12.39 -0.30
CA SER A 38 -2.07 -13.61 0.37
C SER A 38 -3.23 -14.48 0.86
N GLN A 39 -2.95 -15.76 1.03
CA GLN A 39 -3.82 -16.73 1.72
C GLN A 39 -3.57 -16.77 3.23
N THR A 40 -2.43 -16.25 3.65
CA THR A 40 -1.98 -16.28 5.05
C THR A 40 -1.71 -14.88 5.57
N MET A 41 -1.66 -14.74 6.88
CA MET A 41 -1.26 -13.50 7.56
C MET A 41 0.23 -13.48 7.93
N TYR A 42 1.02 -14.43 7.43
CA TYR A 42 2.47 -14.42 7.68
C TYR A 42 3.12 -13.16 7.09
N ALA A 43 4.05 -12.58 7.85
CA ALA A 43 4.71 -11.33 7.45
C ALA A 43 5.42 -11.45 6.09
N HIS A 44 6.01 -12.60 5.77
CA HIS A 44 6.66 -12.86 4.48
C HIS A 44 5.70 -12.79 3.30
N ASP A 45 4.47 -13.28 3.46
CA ASP A 45 3.46 -13.34 2.41
C ASP A 45 2.69 -12.01 2.27
N THR A 46 2.78 -11.15 3.27
CA THR A 46 2.04 -9.89 3.38
C THR A 46 2.99 -8.69 3.33
N VAL A 47 3.36 -8.14 4.48
CA VAL A 47 4.04 -6.85 4.60
C VAL A 47 5.47 -6.87 4.02
N ILE A 48 6.19 -7.99 4.13
CA ILE A 48 7.55 -8.11 3.61
C ILE A 48 7.53 -8.16 2.08
N ALA A 49 6.64 -8.94 1.48
CA ALA A 49 6.50 -9.01 0.03
C ALA A 49 6.08 -7.67 -0.56
N ALA A 50 5.10 -6.98 0.06
CA ALA A 50 4.67 -5.66 -0.36
C ALA A 50 5.79 -4.61 -0.23
N LEU A 51 6.57 -4.64 0.87
CA LEU A 51 7.69 -3.73 1.10
C LEU A 51 8.80 -3.91 0.06
N LYS A 52 9.19 -5.15 -0.24
CA LYS A 52 10.20 -5.44 -1.28
C LYS A 52 9.74 -4.93 -2.65
N GLN A 53 8.47 -5.14 -3.00
CA GLN A 53 7.90 -4.61 -4.24
C GLN A 53 7.94 -3.08 -4.29
N ALA A 54 7.57 -2.40 -3.19
CA ALA A 54 7.58 -0.94 -3.11
C ALA A 54 9.01 -0.36 -3.24
N ILE A 55 9.98 -0.95 -2.52
CA ILE A 55 11.40 -0.56 -2.60
C ILE A 55 11.92 -0.69 -4.04
N TYR A 56 11.65 -1.82 -4.69
CA TYR A 56 12.06 -2.04 -6.07
C TYR A 56 11.40 -1.04 -7.03
N ARG A 57 10.08 -0.90 -6.96
CA ARG A 57 9.27 -0.03 -7.85
C ARG A 57 9.70 1.45 -7.77
N ARG A 58 10.01 1.91 -6.57
CA ARG A 58 10.42 3.29 -6.31
C ARG A 58 11.93 3.50 -6.31
N SER A 59 12.71 2.44 -6.60
CA SER A 59 14.18 2.48 -6.62
C SER A 59 14.78 3.11 -5.35
N ILE A 60 14.22 2.73 -4.20
CA ILE A 60 14.62 3.30 -2.90
C ILE A 60 16.08 2.98 -2.62
N GLN A 61 16.85 4.01 -2.34
CA GLN A 61 18.24 3.89 -1.92
C GLN A 61 18.35 3.97 -0.39
N PRO A 62 19.34 3.32 0.22
CA PRO A 62 19.60 3.49 1.65
C PRO A 62 19.78 4.96 2.03
N ASN A 63 19.33 5.33 3.23
CA ASN A 63 19.43 6.68 3.78
C ASN A 63 18.67 7.79 3.00
N CYS A 64 17.63 7.42 2.25
CA CYS A 64 16.79 8.40 1.52
C CYS A 64 15.84 9.21 2.41
N GLY A 65 15.84 8.97 3.74
CA GLY A 65 14.97 9.67 4.68
C GLY A 65 13.51 9.20 4.70
N LEU A 66 13.22 8.05 4.12
CA LEU A 66 11.87 7.47 4.09
C LEU A 66 11.41 7.06 5.48
N MET A 67 10.17 7.43 5.82
CA MET A 67 9.45 6.92 6.98
C MET A 67 8.39 5.92 6.53
N PHE A 68 8.32 4.77 7.20
CA PHE A 68 7.29 3.76 7.01
C PHE A 68 6.35 3.74 8.21
N HIS A 69 5.08 4.10 8.00
CA HIS A 69 4.06 4.15 9.03
C HIS A 69 3.05 3.01 8.89
N SER A 70 2.70 2.37 9.99
CA SER A 70 1.68 1.31 10.04
C SER A 70 0.95 1.30 11.37
N ASP A 71 -0.06 0.45 11.49
CA ASP A 71 -0.60 0.05 12.78
C ASP A 71 0.42 -0.79 13.57
N ARG A 72 -0.01 -1.30 14.75
CA ARG A 72 0.81 -2.17 15.61
C ARG A 72 0.61 -3.66 15.33
N GLY A 73 0.23 -4.01 14.12
CA GLY A 73 0.10 -5.40 13.72
C GLY A 73 1.39 -6.18 13.91
N VAL A 74 1.28 -7.43 14.39
CA VAL A 74 2.44 -8.30 14.66
C VAL A 74 3.31 -8.51 13.44
N GLN A 75 2.74 -8.41 12.24
CA GLN A 75 3.44 -8.51 10.96
C GLN A 75 4.48 -7.41 10.78
N TYR A 76 4.16 -6.18 11.23
CA TYR A 76 5.08 -5.03 11.19
C TYR A 76 6.10 -5.01 12.32
N ALA A 77 5.87 -5.81 13.37
CA ALA A 77 6.72 -5.90 14.54
C ALA A 77 7.75 -7.05 14.47
N CYS A 78 7.69 -7.90 13.45
CA CYS A 78 8.62 -9.03 13.34
C CYS A 78 10.04 -8.59 12.94
N ASP A 79 11.03 -9.39 13.35
CA ASP A 79 12.44 -9.05 13.16
C ASP A 79 12.84 -8.99 11.69
N ASP A 80 12.31 -9.88 10.86
CA ASP A 80 12.59 -9.90 9.40
C ASP A 80 12.13 -8.62 8.70
N PHE A 81 10.96 -8.10 9.08
CA PHE A 81 10.46 -6.82 8.54
C PHE A 81 11.36 -5.67 8.98
N ARG A 82 11.70 -5.62 10.28
CA ARG A 82 12.60 -4.60 10.84
C ARG A 82 13.99 -4.64 10.23
N ALA A 83 14.51 -5.85 9.96
CA ALA A 83 15.81 -6.01 9.30
C ALA A 83 15.85 -5.35 7.91
N ILE A 84 14.78 -5.48 7.12
CA ILE A 84 14.67 -4.81 5.81
C ILE A 84 14.62 -3.29 5.99
N LEU A 85 13.81 -2.78 6.91
CA LEU A 85 13.76 -1.33 7.18
C LEU A 85 15.14 -0.80 7.59
N SER A 86 15.85 -1.53 8.45
CA SER A 86 17.22 -1.17 8.90
C SER A 86 18.22 -1.19 7.74
N GLN A 87 18.15 -2.18 6.85
CA GLN A 87 19.02 -2.28 5.68
C GLN A 87 18.94 -1.04 4.78
N TYR A 88 17.75 -0.45 4.65
CA TYR A 88 17.52 0.76 3.85
C TYR A 88 17.52 2.04 4.67
N ALA A 89 17.81 1.97 5.99
CA ALA A 89 17.71 3.07 6.93
C ALA A 89 16.34 3.78 6.89
N ILE A 90 15.26 2.99 6.71
CA ILE A 90 13.88 3.47 6.72
C ILE A 90 13.43 3.60 8.18
N THR A 91 12.93 4.77 8.56
CA THR A 91 12.41 5.02 9.90
C THR A 91 11.06 4.35 10.08
N GLN A 92 10.94 3.42 11.04
CA GLN A 92 9.65 2.83 11.40
C GLN A 92 8.86 3.74 12.32
N SER A 93 7.60 3.99 11.98
CA SER A 93 6.60 4.68 12.80
C SER A 93 5.37 3.80 12.96
N MET A 94 4.82 3.73 14.17
CA MET A 94 3.61 2.96 14.44
C MET A 94 2.55 3.84 15.09
N SER A 95 1.29 3.67 14.68
CA SER A 95 0.15 4.38 15.24
C SER A 95 0.11 4.25 16.77
N ARG A 96 -0.33 5.30 17.46
CA ARG A 96 -0.61 5.22 18.90
C ARG A 96 -1.79 4.29 19.14
N LYS A 97 -1.79 3.60 20.28
CA LYS A 97 -2.89 2.69 20.64
C LYS A 97 -4.24 3.46 20.63
N GLY A 98 -5.16 3.00 19.79
CA GLY A 98 -6.51 3.58 19.68
C GLY A 98 -6.63 4.85 18.84
N ASN A 99 -5.60 5.27 18.10
CA ASN A 99 -5.65 6.43 17.21
C ASN A 99 -5.80 6.00 15.75
N CYS A 100 -7.04 5.95 15.26
CA CYS A 100 -7.36 5.58 13.87
C CYS A 100 -6.96 6.66 12.84
N TRP A 101 -6.73 7.90 13.25
CA TRP A 101 -6.38 8.98 12.32
C TRP A 101 -4.99 8.82 11.70
N ASP A 102 -4.11 8.08 12.37
CA ASP A 102 -2.73 7.91 11.93
C ASP A 102 -2.63 7.06 10.66
N ASN A 103 -3.64 6.22 10.32
CA ASN A 103 -3.67 5.36 9.11
C ASN A 103 -4.84 5.63 8.16
N ALA A 104 -5.49 6.78 8.28
CA ALA A 104 -6.71 7.12 7.54
C ALA A 104 -6.58 7.02 6.01
N VAL A 105 -5.38 7.19 5.45
CA VAL A 105 -5.15 7.09 3.99
C VAL A 105 -5.26 5.65 3.51
N ALA A 106 -4.68 4.69 4.21
CA ALA A 106 -4.80 3.28 3.87
C ALA A 106 -6.25 2.78 4.07
N GLU A 107 -6.90 3.19 5.16
CA GLU A 107 -8.32 2.90 5.41
C GLU A 107 -9.22 3.47 4.29
N SER A 108 -8.97 4.70 3.87
CA SER A 108 -9.68 5.33 2.75
C SER A 108 -9.47 4.57 1.45
N PHE A 109 -8.26 4.11 1.16
CA PHE A 109 -7.99 3.28 0.00
C PHE A 109 -8.79 1.97 0.05
N PHE A 110 -8.81 1.27 1.19
CA PHE A 110 -9.59 0.04 1.32
C PHE A 110 -11.08 0.24 1.14
N LYS A 111 -11.63 1.34 1.69
CA LYS A 111 -13.01 1.71 1.43
C LYS A 111 -13.26 1.93 -0.07
N THR A 112 -12.34 2.59 -0.73
CA THR A 112 -12.44 2.93 -2.15
C THR A 112 -12.42 1.67 -3.03
N ILE A 113 -11.42 0.78 -2.90
CA ILE A 113 -11.36 -0.46 -3.71
C ILE A 113 -12.55 -1.38 -3.43
N LYS A 114 -12.99 -1.47 -2.16
CA LYS A 114 -14.17 -2.27 -1.83
C LYS A 114 -15.43 -1.71 -2.51
N THR A 115 -15.63 -0.40 -2.46
CA THR A 115 -16.84 0.25 -3.02
C THR A 115 -16.80 0.29 -4.55
N GLU A 116 -15.68 0.60 -5.16
CA GLU A 116 -15.56 0.81 -6.60
C GLU A 116 -15.42 -0.51 -7.39
N GLU A 117 -14.84 -1.57 -6.77
CA GLU A 117 -14.57 -2.83 -7.47
C GLU A 117 -15.15 -4.05 -6.74
N LEU A 118 -14.72 -4.33 -5.51
CA LEU A 118 -14.94 -5.64 -4.90
C LEU A 118 -16.40 -5.91 -4.54
N ASN A 119 -17.16 -4.90 -4.11
CA ASN A 119 -18.57 -5.02 -3.74
C ASN A 119 -19.51 -5.20 -4.95
N ASN A 120 -18.98 -5.10 -6.18
CA ASN A 120 -19.75 -5.41 -7.40
C ASN A 120 -19.98 -6.92 -7.56
N TYR A 121 -19.33 -7.75 -6.76
CA TYR A 121 -19.42 -9.20 -6.77
C TYR A 121 -20.12 -9.70 -5.51
N GLN A 122 -21.16 -10.51 -5.67
CA GLN A 122 -21.83 -11.14 -4.52
C GLN A 122 -20.88 -12.10 -3.78
N LEU A 123 -20.04 -12.82 -4.55
CA LEU A 123 -18.96 -13.67 -4.02
C LEU A 123 -17.82 -13.71 -5.04
N ILE A 124 -16.64 -13.34 -4.62
CA ILE A 124 -15.46 -13.31 -5.48
C ILE A 124 -14.88 -14.71 -5.61
N LYS A 125 -14.62 -15.16 -6.84
CA LYS A 125 -13.89 -16.39 -7.10
C LYS A 125 -12.42 -16.21 -6.71
N ASP A 126 -11.90 -17.18 -5.95
CA ASP A 126 -10.54 -17.14 -5.41
C ASP A 126 -9.45 -17.06 -6.49
N ASP A 127 -9.65 -17.71 -7.62
CA ASP A 127 -8.75 -17.65 -8.78
C ASP A 127 -8.77 -16.31 -9.51
N ARG A 128 -9.77 -15.46 -9.27
CA ARG A 128 -9.93 -14.14 -9.90
C ARG A 128 -9.48 -12.97 -9.06
N ILE A 129 -9.43 -13.13 -7.73
CA ILE A 129 -9.19 -11.98 -6.83
C ILE A 129 -7.87 -11.25 -7.14
N ASN A 130 -6.79 -11.97 -7.42
CA ASN A 130 -5.50 -11.37 -7.77
C ASN A 130 -5.61 -10.51 -9.05
N SER A 131 -6.30 -11.02 -10.08
CA SER A 131 -6.49 -10.30 -11.34
C SER A 131 -7.36 -9.06 -11.16
N LEU A 132 -8.41 -9.13 -10.34
CA LEU A 132 -9.28 -7.99 -10.04
C LEU A 132 -8.51 -6.88 -9.33
N VAL A 133 -7.78 -7.24 -8.27
CA VAL A 133 -6.98 -6.27 -7.50
C VAL A 133 -5.86 -5.68 -8.35
N PHE A 134 -5.17 -6.50 -9.16
CA PHE A 134 -4.16 -6.03 -10.10
C PHE A 134 -4.73 -5.00 -11.08
N LYS A 135 -5.83 -5.34 -11.77
CA LYS A 135 -6.47 -4.43 -12.73
C LYS A 135 -6.93 -3.14 -12.07
N TYR A 136 -7.48 -3.24 -10.86
CA TYR A 136 -7.91 -2.06 -10.13
C TYR A 136 -6.73 -1.17 -9.73
N ILE A 137 -5.69 -1.71 -9.10
CA ILE A 137 -4.56 -0.91 -8.61
C ILE A 137 -3.71 -0.37 -9.75
N GLU A 138 -3.27 -1.25 -10.66
CA GLU A 138 -2.30 -0.87 -11.71
C GLU A 138 -2.97 -0.24 -12.93
N GLY A 139 -4.17 -0.70 -13.28
CA GLY A 139 -4.87 -0.23 -14.48
C GLY A 139 -5.81 0.95 -14.25
N TRP A 140 -6.31 1.13 -13.03
CA TRP A 140 -7.28 2.17 -12.72
C TRP A 140 -6.80 3.15 -11.66
N TYR A 141 -6.57 2.70 -10.43
CA TYR A 141 -6.31 3.56 -9.28
C TYR A 141 -5.07 4.44 -9.47
N ASN A 142 -3.94 3.85 -9.84
CA ASN A 142 -2.69 4.59 -9.99
C ASN A 142 -2.65 5.45 -11.26
N THR A 143 -3.36 5.04 -12.34
CA THR A 143 -3.19 5.60 -13.67
C THR A 143 -4.34 6.48 -14.17
N GLN A 144 -5.56 6.25 -13.67
CA GLN A 144 -6.77 6.92 -14.20
C GLN A 144 -7.61 7.58 -13.12
N ARG A 145 -7.59 7.06 -11.88
CA ARG A 145 -8.40 7.60 -10.81
C ARG A 145 -7.88 8.95 -10.35
N ILE A 146 -8.67 9.99 -10.52
CA ILE A 146 -8.34 11.34 -10.04
C ILE A 146 -8.59 11.48 -8.54
N HIS A 147 -7.77 12.29 -7.87
CA HIS A 147 -7.86 12.55 -6.44
C HIS A 147 -8.00 14.04 -6.13
N SER A 148 -8.98 14.41 -5.31
CA SER A 148 -9.17 15.80 -4.88
C SER A 148 -7.96 16.34 -4.10
N SER A 149 -7.33 15.50 -3.27
CA SER A 149 -6.10 15.84 -2.54
C SER A 149 -4.89 16.08 -3.45
N LEU A 150 -4.95 15.62 -4.70
CA LEU A 150 -3.94 15.84 -5.73
C LEU A 150 -4.38 16.88 -6.78
N LYS A 151 -5.36 17.72 -6.42
CA LYS A 151 -5.91 18.77 -7.31
C LYS A 151 -6.47 18.20 -8.63
N GLY A 152 -7.13 17.04 -8.56
CA GLY A 152 -7.73 16.36 -9.71
C GLY A 152 -6.74 15.56 -10.58
N LYS A 153 -5.52 15.32 -10.10
CA LYS A 153 -4.54 14.48 -10.78
C LYS A 153 -4.67 13.01 -10.34
N THR A 154 -4.18 12.14 -11.19
CA THR A 154 -3.96 10.73 -10.84
C THR A 154 -2.67 10.59 -9.99
N PRO A 155 -2.51 9.48 -9.26
CA PRO A 155 -1.28 9.20 -8.52
C PRO A 155 -0.01 9.26 -9.39
N TRP A 156 -0.03 8.69 -10.59
CA TRP A 156 1.13 8.72 -11.50
C TRP A 156 1.42 10.12 -12.04
N GLU A 157 0.43 10.92 -12.42
CA GLU A 157 0.62 12.31 -12.81
C GLU A 157 1.26 13.12 -11.69
N ALA A 158 0.77 12.94 -10.44
CA ALA A 158 1.33 13.61 -9.28
C ALA A 158 2.76 13.15 -8.97
N PHE A 159 3.08 11.87 -9.18
CA PHE A 159 4.43 11.33 -9.04
C PHE A 159 5.40 11.97 -10.04
N TYR A 160 5.07 11.94 -11.32
CA TYR A 160 5.95 12.50 -12.38
C TYR A 160 6.16 13.99 -12.22
N GLU A 161 5.12 14.76 -11.89
CA GLU A 161 5.26 16.19 -11.65
C GLU A 161 6.22 16.48 -10.48
N LYS A 162 6.05 15.79 -9.35
CA LYS A 162 6.89 16.00 -8.15
C LYS A 162 8.33 15.54 -8.37
N THR A 163 8.56 14.49 -9.14
CA THR A 163 9.92 14.04 -9.46
C THR A 163 10.60 14.96 -10.47
N ALA A 164 9.88 15.51 -11.44
CA ALA A 164 10.43 16.51 -12.36
C ALA A 164 10.88 17.79 -11.64
N ILE A 165 10.11 18.27 -10.64
CA ILE A 165 10.46 19.44 -9.83
C ILE A 165 11.72 19.19 -8.99
N LEU A 166 11.97 17.96 -8.53
CA LEU A 166 13.17 17.62 -7.74
C LEU A 166 14.43 17.48 -8.61
N ALA A 167 14.26 17.30 -9.93
CA ALA A 167 15.35 17.14 -10.89
C ALA A 167 15.76 18.46 -11.57
N ALA A 168 15.00 19.52 -11.39
CA ALA A 168 15.24 20.87 -11.93
C ALA A 168 15.95 21.78 -10.93
#